data_8c55f8ef7ee8f6cb27bcf2eb0ce7d70e
#
_entry.id   8c55f8ef7ee8f6cb27bcf2eb0ce7d70e
#
_cell.length_a   1.000
_cell.length_b   1.000
_cell.length_c   1.000
_cell.angle_alpha   90.00
_cell.angle_beta   90.00
_cell.angle_gamma   90.00
#
_symmetry.space_group_name_H-M   'P 1'
#
loop_
_entity.id
_entity.type
_entity.pdbx_description
1 polymer ?
#
loop_
_entity_poly.entity_id
_entity_poly.type
_entity_poly.pdbx_seq_one_letter_code
_entity_poly.pdbx_strand_id
1 'polypeptide(L)'
;MKYKKGFSAVLLTLIISTLLPISAFAASDGFSDVPEASPFYESVTYLASHGITYGKGNNRYAPGTPITVRQWATMLCRVLDKEDVLADPASYGGDACIKQGYADGWLNLTAIAAPDSRLCRYAIYESGFAAFDIAFYSSQLYPDKEALSPQDNVLLAAKSFGLCKDTCAGTDIITRGEAADLLYALLTREFTVALPPILERLPLNNKEGVHLNSYLLELQKIPEPIRQVFAEKGWQYMIDCEYLASISDQRNLNCIGVTDYENRQIVVSSAEATVHEFGHFLDKLMGFPSQTEGFYQEESGTAAALL
;
A
#
# COMPACT_ATOMS: atom_id res chain seq x y z
N MET A 1 -14.50 10.51 3.31
CA MET A 1 -14.78 10.05 1.95
C MET A 1 -14.46 8.57 1.90
N LYS A 2 -15.47 7.69 1.70
CA LYS A 2 -15.25 6.24 1.65
C LYS A 2 -14.64 5.91 0.29
N TYR A 3 -13.35 5.64 0.22
CA TYR A 3 -12.77 5.02 -0.96
C TYR A 3 -13.22 3.55 -0.98
N LYS A 4 -14.37 3.33 -1.58
CA LYS A 4 -14.71 2.00 -2.09
C LYS A 4 -14.19 1.95 -3.52
N LYS A 5 -13.01 1.41 -3.75
CA LYS A 5 -12.82 0.64 -4.97
C LYS A 5 -13.77 -0.54 -4.82
N GLY A 6 -14.75 -0.60 -5.70
CA GLY A 6 -15.74 -1.64 -5.68
C GLY A 6 -15.03 -3.00 -5.77
N PHE A 7 -14.98 -3.71 -4.68
CA PHE A 7 -15.16 -5.14 -4.77
C PHE A 7 -16.50 -5.29 -5.48
N SER A 8 -16.41 -5.58 -6.77
CA SER A 8 -17.59 -5.96 -7.55
C SER A 8 -18.14 -7.17 -6.80
N ALA A 9 -19.23 -6.96 -6.11
CA ALA A 9 -20.03 -8.05 -5.58
C ALA A 9 -20.50 -8.81 -6.82
N VAL A 10 -19.69 -9.77 -7.25
CA VAL A 10 -20.13 -10.80 -8.19
C VAL A 10 -21.14 -11.60 -7.43
N LEU A 11 -22.38 -11.28 -7.71
CA LEU A 11 -23.55 -12.03 -7.33
C LEU A 11 -23.27 -13.49 -7.69
N LEU A 12 -23.09 -14.32 -6.63
CA LEU A 12 -22.87 -15.74 -6.73
C LEU A 12 -24.14 -16.38 -7.27
N THR A 13 -24.27 -16.45 -8.60
CA THR A 13 -25.30 -17.27 -9.23
C THR A 13 -24.77 -18.71 -9.26
N LEU A 14 -25.37 -19.49 -8.41
CA LEU A 14 -25.23 -20.94 -8.31
C LEU A 14 -25.37 -21.60 -9.69
N ILE A 15 -24.29 -22.09 -10.28
CA ILE A 15 -24.35 -23.09 -11.35
C ILE A 15 -23.70 -24.36 -10.80
N ILE A 16 -24.57 -25.28 -10.43
CA ILE A 16 -24.26 -26.68 -10.18
C ILE A 16 -23.93 -27.34 -11.51
N SER A 17 -22.75 -27.90 -11.62
CA SER A 17 -22.42 -29.22 -12.18
C SER A 17 -21.04 -29.22 -12.85
N THR A 18 -20.09 -29.91 -12.29
CA THR A 18 -19.53 -31.15 -12.82
C THR A 18 -18.54 -31.71 -11.80
N LEU A 19 -18.73 -32.95 -11.46
CA LEU A 19 -17.94 -33.79 -10.58
C LEU A 19 -16.48 -33.86 -11.06
N LEU A 20 -15.61 -33.07 -10.46
CA LEU A 20 -14.21 -33.42 -10.30
C LEU A 20 -14.06 -33.93 -8.87
N PRO A 21 -13.22 -34.92 -8.57
CA PRO A 21 -12.98 -35.35 -7.23
C PRO A 21 -12.26 -34.19 -6.53
N ILE A 22 -13.04 -33.34 -5.86
CA ILE A 22 -12.52 -32.56 -4.75
C ILE A 22 -12.02 -33.65 -3.81
N SER A 23 -10.68 -33.78 -3.72
CA SER A 23 -10.10 -34.50 -2.59
C SER A 23 -10.76 -33.90 -1.37
N ALA A 24 -11.74 -34.61 -0.86
CA ALA A 24 -12.40 -34.25 0.37
C ALA A 24 -11.28 -34.22 1.42
N PHE A 25 -10.73 -33.05 1.65
CA PHE A 25 -10.21 -32.75 2.96
C PHE A 25 -11.43 -32.91 3.87
N ALA A 26 -11.56 -34.11 4.42
CA ALA A 26 -12.45 -34.36 5.51
C ALA A 26 -12.31 -33.17 6.46
N ALA A 27 -13.44 -32.65 6.92
CA ALA A 27 -13.46 -31.72 8.03
C ALA A 27 -12.67 -32.39 9.17
N SER A 28 -11.36 -32.21 9.16
CA SER A 28 -10.48 -32.71 10.22
C SER A 28 -10.77 -31.80 11.42
N ASP A 29 -10.92 -32.42 12.57
CA ASP A 29 -10.97 -31.78 13.87
C ASP A 29 -9.73 -30.86 14.06
N GLY A 30 -9.63 -29.75 13.37
CA GLY A 30 -8.58 -28.74 13.45
C GLY A 30 -7.13 -29.30 13.46
N PHE A 31 -6.15 -28.43 13.60
CA PHE A 31 -4.76 -28.86 13.78
C PHE A 31 -4.51 -29.33 15.20
N SER A 32 -3.86 -30.48 15.38
CA SER A 32 -3.63 -31.12 16.68
C SER A 32 -2.87 -30.24 17.69
N ASP A 33 -2.11 -29.27 17.21
CA ASP A 33 -1.32 -28.33 18.03
C ASP A 33 -1.99 -26.93 18.15
N VAL A 34 -3.26 -26.82 17.73
CA VAL A 34 -4.09 -25.62 17.89
C VAL A 34 -5.45 -26.03 18.47
N PRO A 35 -5.48 -26.45 19.75
CA PRO A 35 -6.75 -26.81 20.41
C PRO A 35 -7.66 -25.59 20.58
N GLU A 36 -8.97 -25.79 20.84
CA GLU A 36 -9.94 -24.71 21.04
C GLU A 36 -9.53 -23.66 22.07
N ALA A 37 -8.77 -24.05 23.09
CA ALA A 37 -8.22 -23.13 24.08
C ALA A 37 -7.01 -22.31 23.58
N SER A 38 -6.50 -22.57 22.38
CA SER A 38 -5.41 -21.81 21.80
C SER A 38 -5.87 -20.40 21.47
N PRO A 39 -5.06 -19.36 21.78
CA PRO A 39 -5.37 -17.98 21.34
C PRO A 39 -5.46 -17.84 19.82
N PHE A 40 -4.89 -18.77 19.06
CA PHE A 40 -4.88 -18.78 17.60
C PHE A 40 -5.95 -19.69 16.98
N TYR A 41 -6.84 -20.28 17.79
CA TYR A 41 -7.80 -21.27 17.29
C TYR A 41 -8.73 -20.70 16.23
N GLU A 42 -9.34 -19.55 16.49
CA GLU A 42 -10.29 -18.92 15.60
C GLU A 42 -9.64 -18.53 14.26
N SER A 43 -8.52 -17.83 14.31
CA SER A 43 -7.81 -17.37 13.11
C SER A 43 -7.30 -18.53 12.27
N VAL A 44 -6.65 -19.51 12.90
CA VAL A 44 -6.10 -20.66 12.18
C VAL A 44 -7.19 -21.54 11.57
N THR A 45 -8.30 -21.77 12.30
CA THR A 45 -9.44 -22.54 11.80
C THR A 45 -10.12 -21.82 10.63
N TYR A 46 -10.30 -20.52 10.74
CA TYR A 46 -10.83 -19.69 9.64
C TYR A 46 -9.97 -19.82 8.39
N LEU A 47 -8.65 -19.59 8.49
CA LEU A 47 -7.75 -19.66 7.35
C LEU A 47 -7.67 -21.06 6.74
N ALA A 48 -7.75 -22.11 7.56
CA ALA A 48 -7.78 -23.49 7.06
C ALA A 48 -9.08 -23.81 6.32
N SER A 49 -10.23 -23.42 6.86
CA SER A 49 -11.54 -23.66 6.23
C SER A 49 -11.71 -22.92 4.90
N HIS A 50 -10.97 -21.81 4.71
CA HIS A 50 -10.96 -21.04 3.47
C HIS A 50 -9.79 -21.41 2.51
N GLY A 51 -9.05 -22.50 2.79
CA GLY A 51 -7.97 -22.97 1.93
C GLY A 51 -6.72 -22.06 1.93
N ILE A 52 -6.63 -21.10 2.85
CA ILE A 52 -5.50 -20.15 2.91
C ILE A 52 -4.26 -20.80 3.51
N THR A 53 -4.44 -21.75 4.44
CA THR A 53 -3.34 -22.51 5.01
C THR A 53 -3.65 -24.01 5.09
N TYR A 54 -2.62 -24.83 4.87
CA TYR A 54 -2.69 -26.29 4.97
C TYR A 54 -1.80 -26.83 6.10
N GLY A 55 -1.28 -25.93 6.95
CA GLY A 55 -0.37 -26.30 8.04
C GLY A 55 1.04 -26.67 7.54
N LYS A 56 1.73 -27.50 8.33
CA LYS A 56 3.10 -27.99 8.06
C LYS A 56 3.17 -29.51 7.84
N GLY A 57 2.05 -30.15 7.58
CA GLY A 57 1.92 -31.61 7.51
C GLY A 57 1.68 -32.24 8.88
N ASN A 58 1.36 -33.56 8.87
CA ASN A 58 1.08 -34.34 10.07
C ASN A 58 0.01 -33.71 11.00
N ASN A 59 -1.00 -33.08 10.40
CA ASN A 59 -2.08 -32.37 11.12
C ASN A 59 -1.57 -31.32 12.12
N ARG A 60 -0.47 -30.59 11.78
CA ARG A 60 0.10 -29.54 12.63
C ARG A 60 0.17 -28.21 11.89
N TYR A 61 -0.14 -27.13 12.61
CA TYR A 61 0.02 -25.75 12.16
C TYR A 61 1.35 -25.14 12.57
N ALA A 62 1.87 -25.50 13.73
CA ALA A 62 3.05 -24.96 14.39
C ALA A 62 2.96 -23.46 14.72
N PRO A 63 1.96 -22.99 15.50
CA PRO A 63 1.66 -21.57 15.71
C PRO A 63 2.82 -20.81 16.36
N GLY A 64 3.63 -21.44 17.22
CA GLY A 64 4.76 -20.81 17.90
C GLY A 64 6.04 -20.71 17.05
N THR A 65 6.06 -21.22 15.82
CA THR A 65 7.27 -21.13 14.98
C THR A 65 7.29 -19.80 14.19
N PRO A 66 8.47 -19.19 13.97
CA PRO A 66 8.57 -18.02 13.11
C PRO A 66 8.02 -18.28 11.72
N ILE A 67 7.31 -17.30 11.15
CA ILE A 67 6.88 -17.34 9.75
C ILE A 67 8.01 -16.84 8.84
N THR A 68 8.14 -17.44 7.65
CA THR A 68 9.09 -16.97 6.64
C THR A 68 8.40 -16.11 5.58
N VAL A 69 9.19 -15.31 4.84
CA VAL A 69 8.73 -14.51 3.69
C VAL A 69 7.95 -15.39 2.71
N ARG A 70 8.49 -16.56 2.35
CA ARG A 70 7.86 -17.53 1.44
C ARG A 70 6.50 -17.99 1.93
N GLN A 71 6.38 -18.33 3.21
CA GLN A 71 5.13 -18.80 3.79
C GLN A 71 4.07 -17.69 3.82
N TRP A 72 4.48 -16.48 4.17
CA TRP A 72 3.58 -15.31 4.18
C TRP A 72 3.11 -14.95 2.78
N ALA A 73 4.04 -14.86 1.80
CA ALA A 73 3.71 -14.60 0.41
C ALA A 73 2.73 -15.63 -0.16
N THR A 74 2.91 -16.92 0.18
CA THR A 74 2.01 -17.99 -0.23
C THR A 74 0.60 -17.81 0.35
N MET A 75 0.48 -17.41 1.62
CA MET A 75 -0.81 -17.13 2.24
C MET A 75 -1.49 -15.93 1.58
N LEU A 76 -0.75 -14.84 1.31
CA LEU A 76 -1.28 -13.68 0.60
C LEU A 76 -1.74 -14.02 -0.82
N CYS A 77 -0.97 -14.80 -1.59
CA CYS A 77 -1.39 -15.24 -2.92
C CYS A 77 -2.74 -15.98 -2.90
N ARG A 78 -2.95 -16.85 -1.90
CA ARG A 78 -4.23 -17.57 -1.75
C ARG A 78 -5.40 -16.66 -1.40
N VAL A 79 -5.15 -15.69 -0.53
CA VAL A 79 -6.17 -14.70 -0.15
C VAL A 79 -6.54 -13.77 -1.30
N LEU A 80 -5.56 -13.44 -2.15
CA LEU A 80 -5.74 -12.53 -3.27
C LEU A 80 -6.14 -13.26 -4.58
N ASP A 81 -6.59 -14.52 -4.48
CA ASP A 81 -7.02 -15.36 -5.60
C ASP A 81 -6.00 -15.47 -6.74
N LYS A 82 -4.70 -15.50 -6.40
CA LYS A 82 -3.59 -15.69 -7.35
C LYS A 82 -3.26 -17.19 -7.52
N GLU A 83 -4.27 -18.01 -7.75
CA GLU A 83 -4.11 -19.47 -7.84
C GLU A 83 -3.28 -19.90 -9.06
N ASP A 84 -3.34 -19.17 -10.15
CA ASP A 84 -2.52 -19.35 -11.35
C ASP A 84 -1.01 -19.26 -11.03
N VAL A 85 -0.64 -18.32 -10.14
CA VAL A 85 0.73 -18.17 -9.65
C VAL A 85 1.17 -19.36 -8.79
N LEU A 86 0.26 -19.90 -7.98
CA LEU A 86 0.51 -21.07 -7.12
C LEU A 86 0.62 -22.36 -7.94
N ALA A 87 -0.08 -22.44 -9.07
CA ALA A 87 -0.12 -23.60 -9.94
C ALA A 87 1.07 -23.68 -10.93
N ASP A 88 1.93 -22.65 -10.99
CA ASP A 88 3.08 -22.63 -11.90
C ASP A 88 4.08 -23.76 -11.58
N PRO A 89 4.19 -24.80 -12.44
CA PRO A 89 5.08 -25.94 -12.23
C PRO A 89 6.57 -25.58 -12.34
N ALA A 90 6.90 -24.43 -12.93
CA ALA A 90 8.27 -23.93 -13.05
C ALA A 90 8.73 -23.20 -11.78
N SER A 91 7.82 -22.97 -10.85
CA SER A 91 8.10 -22.25 -9.60
C SER A 91 8.32 -23.22 -8.45
N TYR A 92 9.43 -23.04 -7.74
CA TYR A 92 9.67 -23.76 -6.50
C TYR A 92 8.84 -23.11 -5.37
N GLY A 93 7.85 -23.87 -4.86
CA GLY A 93 7.10 -23.63 -3.62
C GLY A 93 7.06 -22.19 -3.07
N GLY A 94 6.27 -21.29 -3.65
CA GLY A 94 6.09 -19.93 -3.15
C GLY A 94 7.05 -18.88 -3.73
N ASP A 95 8.04 -19.24 -4.54
CA ASP A 95 8.90 -18.25 -5.21
C ASP A 95 8.11 -17.41 -6.22
N ALA A 96 7.15 -18.01 -6.91
CA ALA A 96 6.24 -17.27 -7.78
C ALA A 96 5.41 -16.25 -6.98
N CYS A 97 4.94 -16.62 -5.79
CA CYS A 97 4.19 -15.72 -4.92
C CYS A 97 5.04 -14.54 -4.45
N ILE A 98 6.34 -14.74 -4.20
CA ILE A 98 7.24 -13.64 -3.84
C ILE A 98 7.45 -12.70 -5.02
N LYS A 99 7.68 -13.24 -6.23
CA LYS A 99 7.82 -12.46 -7.46
C LYS A 99 6.53 -11.69 -7.78
N GLN A 100 5.38 -12.34 -7.63
CA GLN A 100 4.09 -11.69 -7.80
C GLN A 100 3.89 -10.57 -6.79
N GLY A 101 4.21 -10.82 -5.52
CA GLY A 101 4.12 -9.81 -4.48
C GLY A 101 5.01 -8.60 -4.70
N TYR A 102 6.17 -8.81 -5.29
CA TYR A 102 7.02 -7.71 -5.71
C TYR A 102 6.42 -6.94 -6.91
N ALA A 103 5.89 -7.64 -7.90
CA ALA A 103 5.25 -7.03 -9.06
C ALA A 103 3.99 -6.23 -8.69
N ASP A 104 3.20 -6.74 -7.75
CA ASP A 104 1.98 -6.09 -7.23
C ASP A 104 2.28 -5.03 -6.13
N GLY A 105 3.54 -4.86 -5.72
CA GLY A 105 3.98 -3.81 -4.78
C GLY A 105 3.75 -4.11 -3.29
N TRP A 106 3.32 -5.32 -2.91
CA TRP A 106 3.13 -5.69 -1.49
C TRP A 106 4.34 -6.42 -0.86
N LEU A 107 5.37 -6.73 -1.65
CA LEU A 107 6.68 -7.18 -1.16
C LEU A 107 7.81 -6.34 -1.79
N ASN A 108 8.91 -6.20 -1.07
CA ASN A 108 10.09 -5.47 -1.54
C ASN A 108 11.19 -6.42 -2.07
N LEU A 109 12.26 -5.85 -2.66
CA LEU A 109 13.39 -6.61 -3.21
C LEU A 109 14.10 -7.49 -2.17
N THR A 110 14.10 -7.12 -0.89
CA THR A 110 14.70 -7.92 0.17
C THR A 110 13.98 -9.26 0.33
N ALA A 111 12.66 -9.30 0.09
CA ALA A 111 11.88 -10.52 0.11
C ALA A 111 12.32 -11.51 -0.98
N ILE A 112 12.65 -11.01 -2.18
CA ILE A 112 13.17 -11.84 -3.28
C ILE A 112 14.54 -12.41 -2.94
N ALA A 113 15.40 -11.59 -2.33
CA ALA A 113 16.77 -11.98 -1.99
C ALA A 113 16.86 -13.00 -0.84
N ALA A 114 15.86 -13.02 0.05
CA ALA A 114 15.88 -13.84 1.26
C ALA A 114 14.52 -14.53 1.54
N PRO A 115 14.04 -15.42 0.66
CA PRO A 115 12.71 -16.02 0.74
C PRO A 115 12.44 -16.83 2.01
N ASP A 116 13.46 -17.42 2.59
CA ASP A 116 13.36 -18.24 3.81
C ASP A 116 13.73 -17.46 5.09
N SER A 117 13.99 -16.16 4.99
CA SER A 117 14.18 -15.32 6.15
C SER A 117 12.89 -15.20 6.97
N ARG A 118 13.06 -15.01 8.29
CA ARG A 118 11.97 -14.78 9.22
C ARG A 118 11.46 -13.35 9.06
N LEU A 119 10.16 -13.17 9.10
CA LEU A 119 9.57 -11.85 9.06
C LEU A 119 9.57 -11.20 10.44
N CYS A 120 9.95 -9.93 10.45
CA CYS A 120 9.74 -9.07 11.61
C CYS A 120 8.38 -8.37 11.55
N ARG A 121 7.96 -7.84 12.69
CA ARG A 121 6.63 -7.28 12.90
C ARG A 121 6.29 -6.15 11.94
N TYR A 122 7.18 -5.17 11.75
CA TYR A 122 6.88 -4.08 10.81
C TYR A 122 6.73 -4.59 9.37
N ALA A 123 7.57 -5.54 8.93
CA ALA A 123 7.55 -6.02 7.55
C ALA A 123 6.26 -6.81 7.21
N ILE A 124 5.73 -7.57 8.17
CA ILE A 124 4.47 -8.30 7.93
C ILE A 124 3.27 -7.35 7.92
N TYR A 125 3.26 -6.30 8.75
CA TYR A 125 2.21 -5.28 8.70
C TYR A 125 2.29 -4.46 7.43
N GLU A 126 3.49 -3.99 7.04
CA GLU A 126 3.70 -3.24 5.80
C GLU A 126 3.17 -4.01 4.59
N SER A 127 3.61 -5.27 4.43
CA SER A 127 3.17 -6.11 3.32
C SER A 127 1.68 -6.46 3.39
N GLY A 128 1.13 -6.69 4.58
CA GLY A 128 -0.29 -6.95 4.77
C GLY A 128 -1.14 -5.72 4.42
N PHE A 129 -0.77 -4.54 4.88
CA PHE A 129 -1.48 -3.31 4.56
C PHE A 129 -1.44 -3.01 3.06
N ALA A 130 -0.28 -3.19 2.42
CA ALA A 130 -0.15 -3.03 0.98
C ALA A 130 -1.00 -4.03 0.19
N ALA A 131 -1.02 -5.31 0.60
CA ALA A 131 -1.79 -6.36 -0.06
C ALA A 131 -3.31 -6.15 0.02
N PHE A 132 -3.80 -5.49 1.07
CA PHE A 132 -5.23 -5.21 1.30
C PHE A 132 -5.63 -3.75 1.01
N ASP A 133 -4.76 -2.96 0.38
CA ASP A 133 -4.99 -1.54 0.11
C ASP A 133 -5.38 -0.74 1.37
N ILE A 134 -4.84 -1.12 2.53
CA ILE A 134 -5.08 -0.42 3.78
C ILE A 134 -4.16 0.80 3.84
N ALA A 135 -4.74 1.97 3.60
CA ALA A 135 -4.01 3.21 3.71
C ALA A 135 -3.66 3.51 5.17
N PHE A 136 -2.45 3.99 5.39
CA PHE A 136 -2.03 4.66 6.60
C PHE A 136 -1.15 5.86 6.24
N TYR A 137 -1.08 6.85 7.11
CA TYR A 137 -0.39 8.09 6.81
C TYR A 137 0.78 8.32 7.75
N SER A 138 1.86 8.92 7.20
CA SER A 138 3.02 9.31 7.99
C SER A 138 2.62 10.27 9.12
N SER A 139 3.20 10.08 10.30
CA SER A 139 3.01 10.98 11.44
C SER A 139 3.39 12.42 11.13
N GLN A 140 4.35 12.62 10.21
CA GLN A 140 4.78 13.94 9.75
C GLN A 140 3.66 14.75 9.06
N LEU A 141 2.60 14.11 8.60
CA LEU A 141 1.44 14.77 7.98
C LEU A 141 0.45 15.35 8.99
N TYR A 142 0.71 15.13 10.29
CA TYR A 142 -0.13 15.65 11.38
C TYR A 142 0.69 16.63 12.23
N PRO A 143 0.23 17.90 12.36
CA PRO A 143 0.99 18.94 13.07
C PRO A 143 1.34 18.61 14.52
N ASP A 144 0.47 17.82 15.17
CA ASP A 144 0.57 17.49 16.59
C ASP A 144 1.34 16.19 16.87
N LYS A 145 1.87 15.54 15.83
CA LYS A 145 2.59 14.27 15.97
C LYS A 145 4.08 14.44 15.77
N GLU A 146 4.84 13.68 16.53
CA GLU A 146 6.28 13.56 16.32
C GLU A 146 6.57 12.84 15.00
N ALA A 147 7.62 13.29 14.29
CA ALA A 147 8.07 12.64 13.07
C ALA A 147 8.69 11.27 13.39
N LEU A 148 8.11 10.22 12.85
CA LEU A 148 8.55 8.85 13.02
C LEU A 148 9.24 8.31 11.75
N SER A 149 10.05 7.26 11.92
CA SER A 149 10.58 6.51 10.79
C SER A 149 9.45 5.81 10.02
N PRO A 150 9.65 5.44 8.74
CA PRO A 150 8.65 4.67 7.98
C PRO A 150 8.20 3.39 8.71
N GLN A 151 9.13 2.67 9.34
CA GLN A 151 8.84 1.44 10.09
C GLN A 151 7.99 1.71 11.34
N ASP A 152 8.28 2.81 12.06
CA ASP A 152 7.52 3.20 13.24
C ASP A 152 6.11 3.71 12.85
N ASN A 153 5.96 4.33 11.68
CA ASN A 153 4.64 4.71 11.15
C ASN A 153 3.76 3.49 10.86
N VAL A 154 4.32 2.42 10.27
CA VAL A 154 3.61 1.14 10.08
C VAL A 154 3.16 0.57 11.42
N LEU A 155 4.08 0.55 12.41
CA LEU A 155 3.77 0.02 13.73
C LEU A 155 2.73 0.87 14.47
N LEU A 156 2.80 2.20 14.34
CA LEU A 156 1.79 3.12 14.89
C LEU A 156 0.40 2.85 14.29
N ALA A 157 0.33 2.64 12.97
CA ALA A 157 -0.90 2.27 12.29
C ALA A 157 -1.45 0.93 12.80
N ALA A 158 -0.61 -0.10 12.92
CA ALA A 158 -1.00 -1.39 13.44
C ALA A 158 -1.54 -1.30 14.88
N LYS A 159 -0.93 -0.49 15.74
CA LYS A 159 -1.41 -0.23 17.10
C LYS A 159 -2.76 0.49 17.09
N SER A 160 -2.92 1.52 16.26
CA SER A 160 -4.19 2.26 16.14
C SER A 160 -5.34 1.39 15.64
N PHE A 161 -5.05 0.38 14.85
CA PHE A 161 -5.99 -0.63 14.38
C PHE A 161 -6.24 -1.76 15.40
N GLY A 162 -5.52 -1.75 16.53
CA GLY A 162 -5.61 -2.81 17.53
C GLY A 162 -5.09 -4.17 17.05
N LEU A 163 -4.14 -4.16 16.12
CA LEU A 163 -3.50 -5.36 15.57
C LEU A 163 -2.28 -5.80 16.40
N CYS A 164 -1.74 -4.94 17.22
CA CYS A 164 -0.69 -5.26 18.17
C CYS A 164 -0.78 -4.40 19.43
N LYS A 165 -0.13 -4.88 20.50
CA LYS A 165 -0.05 -4.16 21.79
C LYS A 165 0.94 -3.02 21.71
N ASP A 166 0.80 -2.02 22.57
CA ASP A 166 1.71 -0.86 22.65
C ASP A 166 3.16 -1.25 22.94
N THR A 167 3.37 -2.37 23.64
CA THR A 167 4.70 -2.88 24.02
C THR A 167 5.43 -3.61 22.89
N CYS A 168 4.79 -3.85 21.74
CA CYS A 168 5.42 -4.56 20.63
C CYS A 168 6.48 -3.70 19.94
N ALA A 169 7.62 -4.29 19.62
CA ALA A 169 8.64 -3.68 18.78
C ALA A 169 8.50 -4.11 17.31
N GLY A 170 8.80 -3.19 16.39
CA GLY A 170 8.73 -3.47 14.95
C GLY A 170 9.70 -4.56 14.50
N THR A 171 10.80 -4.73 15.22
CA THR A 171 11.85 -5.73 14.95
C THR A 171 11.55 -7.12 15.51
N ASP A 172 10.50 -7.29 16.33
CA ASP A 172 10.12 -8.60 16.87
C ASP A 172 9.82 -9.57 15.74
N ILE A 173 10.36 -10.79 15.86
CA ILE A 173 10.07 -11.86 14.89
C ILE A 173 8.66 -12.39 15.10
N ILE A 174 7.88 -12.41 14.04
CA ILE A 174 6.49 -12.85 14.03
C ILE A 174 6.41 -14.37 13.93
N THR A 175 5.54 -14.95 14.76
CA THR A 175 5.18 -16.36 14.68
C THR A 175 4.08 -16.62 13.66
N ARG A 176 3.93 -17.88 13.26
CA ARG A 176 2.84 -18.30 12.36
C ARG A 176 1.45 -18.05 12.94
N GLY A 177 1.30 -18.19 14.25
CA GLY A 177 0.05 -17.88 14.95
C GLY A 177 -0.29 -16.39 14.86
N GLU A 178 0.66 -15.51 15.18
CA GLU A 178 0.48 -14.06 15.05
C GLU A 178 0.22 -13.62 13.59
N ALA A 179 0.86 -14.29 12.62
CA ALA A 179 0.59 -14.05 11.21
C ALA A 179 -0.84 -14.47 10.79
N ALA A 180 -1.34 -15.56 11.37
CA ALA A 180 -2.72 -15.99 11.17
C ALA A 180 -3.73 -14.99 11.77
N ASP A 181 -3.47 -14.51 12.98
CA ASP A 181 -4.30 -13.49 13.62
C ASP A 181 -4.35 -12.19 12.80
N LEU A 182 -3.19 -11.75 12.30
CA LEU A 182 -3.14 -10.59 11.43
C LEU A 182 -3.98 -10.80 10.18
N LEU A 183 -3.75 -11.91 9.46
CA LEU A 183 -4.45 -12.16 8.20
C LEU A 183 -5.96 -12.34 8.40
N TYR A 184 -6.37 -13.00 9.47
CA TYR A 184 -7.76 -13.10 9.90
C TYR A 184 -8.38 -11.71 10.15
N ALA A 185 -7.66 -10.85 10.86
CA ALA A 185 -8.13 -9.49 11.12
C ALA A 185 -8.23 -8.68 9.81
N LEU A 186 -7.26 -8.80 8.89
CA LEU A 186 -7.29 -8.12 7.59
C LEU A 186 -8.47 -8.56 6.72
N LEU A 187 -8.90 -9.82 6.84
CA LEU A 187 -10.02 -10.39 6.09
C LEU A 187 -11.39 -10.06 6.68
N THR A 188 -11.47 -9.90 8.00
CA THR A 188 -12.76 -9.87 8.72
C THR A 188 -13.11 -8.50 9.31
N ARG A 189 -12.17 -7.54 9.34
CA ARG A 189 -12.35 -6.24 9.96
C ARG A 189 -12.28 -5.11 8.94
N GLU A 190 -12.99 -4.01 9.22
CA GLU A 190 -12.82 -2.74 8.50
C GLU A 190 -11.81 -1.86 9.27
N PHE A 191 -10.93 -1.19 8.52
CA PHE A 191 -9.95 -0.27 9.07
C PHE A 191 -10.26 1.16 8.64
N THR A 192 -10.36 2.05 9.60
CA THR A 192 -10.61 3.47 9.35
C THR A 192 -9.39 4.26 9.78
N VAL A 193 -8.89 5.10 8.88
CA VAL A 193 -7.74 5.97 9.12
C VAL A 193 -8.21 7.42 9.16
N ALA A 194 -7.77 8.18 10.17
CA ALA A 194 -7.97 9.63 10.17
C ALA A 194 -7.18 10.24 9.01
N LEU A 195 -7.86 11.03 8.19
CA LEU A 195 -7.20 11.71 7.08
C LEU A 195 -6.28 12.81 7.62
N PRO A 196 -5.07 12.99 7.05
CA PRO A 196 -4.24 14.13 7.41
C PRO A 196 -4.89 15.43 6.93
N PRO A 197 -4.70 16.54 7.66
CA PRO A 197 -5.36 17.84 7.37
C PRO A 197 -5.13 18.34 5.93
N ILE A 198 -4.00 18.00 5.34
CA ILE A 198 -3.69 18.37 3.96
C ILE A 198 -4.69 17.79 2.94
N LEU A 199 -5.21 16.57 3.18
CA LEU A 199 -6.20 15.94 2.29
C LEU A 199 -7.60 16.53 2.43
N GLU A 200 -7.91 17.21 3.51
CA GLU A 200 -9.23 17.83 3.69
C GLU A 200 -9.42 19.06 2.80
N ARG A 201 -8.33 19.71 2.43
CA ARG A 201 -8.34 21.03 1.76
C ARG A 201 -7.80 20.98 0.34
N LEU A 202 -7.01 19.98 -0.02
CA LEU A 202 -6.40 19.88 -1.34
C LEU A 202 -7.29 19.07 -2.29
N PRO A 203 -7.67 19.62 -3.46
CA PRO A 203 -8.38 18.86 -4.49
C PRO A 203 -7.44 17.85 -5.14
N LEU A 204 -7.34 16.66 -4.52
CA LEU A 204 -6.47 15.57 -4.96
C LEU A 204 -7.29 14.45 -5.59
N ASN A 205 -6.88 13.99 -6.77
CA ASN A 205 -7.44 12.85 -7.49
C ASN A 205 -6.35 11.80 -7.72
N ASN A 206 -6.46 10.68 -7.03
CA ASN A 206 -5.55 9.54 -7.15
C ASN A 206 -6.18 8.48 -8.06
N LYS A 207 -5.99 8.59 -9.37
CA LYS A 207 -6.53 7.64 -10.34
C LYS A 207 -5.86 6.28 -10.26
N GLU A 208 -4.57 6.25 -9.94
CA GLU A 208 -3.78 5.04 -9.85
C GLU A 208 -4.07 4.23 -8.58
N GLY A 209 -4.71 4.85 -7.57
CA GLY A 209 -4.93 4.22 -6.27
C GLY A 209 -3.65 3.91 -5.50
N VAL A 210 -2.56 4.63 -5.77
CA VAL A 210 -1.28 4.45 -5.09
C VAL A 210 -1.29 4.99 -3.67
N HIS A 211 -0.35 4.51 -2.85
CA HIS A 211 -0.16 5.05 -1.50
C HIS A 211 0.28 6.51 -1.54
N LEU A 212 -0.44 7.36 -0.83
CA LEU A 212 -0.30 8.82 -0.93
C LEU A 212 0.84 9.41 -0.08
N ASN A 213 1.46 8.66 0.83
CA ASN A 213 2.42 9.23 1.80
C ASN A 213 3.53 10.06 1.14
N SER A 214 4.19 9.56 0.11
CA SER A 214 5.27 10.29 -0.59
C SER A 214 4.76 11.57 -1.25
N TYR A 215 3.62 11.52 -1.90
CA TYR A 215 3.00 12.68 -2.55
C TYR A 215 2.56 13.73 -1.54
N LEU A 216 1.97 13.32 -0.42
CA LEU A 216 1.54 14.23 0.63
C LEU A 216 2.71 14.89 1.35
N LEU A 217 3.83 14.18 1.54
CA LEU A 217 5.05 14.75 2.11
C LEU A 217 5.66 15.79 1.18
N GLU A 218 5.64 15.58 -0.13
CA GLU A 218 6.06 16.60 -1.10
C GLU A 218 5.10 17.78 -1.13
N LEU A 219 3.80 17.55 -1.14
CA LEU A 219 2.78 18.59 -1.06
C LEU A 219 2.87 19.42 0.22
N GLN A 220 3.30 18.82 1.33
CA GLN A 220 3.48 19.53 2.60
C GLN A 220 4.63 20.55 2.53
N LYS A 221 5.60 20.37 1.65
CA LYS A 221 6.69 21.35 1.41
C LYS A 221 6.17 22.63 0.76
N ILE A 222 5.02 22.57 0.07
CA ILE A 222 4.37 23.74 -0.51
C ILE A 222 3.68 24.52 0.61
N PRO A 223 3.97 25.83 0.78
CA PRO A 223 3.34 26.64 1.82
C PRO A 223 1.81 26.59 1.77
N GLU A 224 1.16 26.52 2.93
CA GLU A 224 -0.30 26.41 3.02
C GLU A 224 -1.04 27.52 2.24
N PRO A 225 -0.64 28.80 2.27
CA PRO A 225 -1.32 29.83 1.49
C PRO A 225 -1.31 29.57 -0.02
N ILE A 226 -0.24 28.95 -0.54
CA ILE A 226 -0.14 28.59 -1.97
C ILE A 226 -1.11 27.46 -2.29
N ARG A 227 -1.17 26.41 -1.45
CA ARG A 227 -2.13 25.32 -1.60
C ARG A 227 -3.58 25.80 -1.50
N GLN A 228 -3.85 26.77 -0.64
CA GLN A 228 -5.17 27.38 -0.53
C GLN A 228 -5.53 28.13 -1.82
N VAL A 229 -4.67 29.00 -2.35
CA VAL A 229 -4.87 29.68 -3.63
C VAL A 229 -5.05 28.71 -4.79
N PHE A 230 -4.29 27.60 -4.79
CA PHE A 230 -4.44 26.53 -5.77
C PHE A 230 -5.87 25.96 -5.78
N ALA A 231 -6.38 25.61 -4.62
CA ALA A 231 -7.74 25.09 -4.47
C ALA A 231 -8.83 26.14 -4.82
N GLU A 232 -8.70 27.40 -4.32
CA GLU A 232 -9.62 28.48 -4.58
C GLU A 232 -9.72 28.85 -6.07
N LYS A 233 -8.63 28.72 -6.80
CA LYS A 233 -8.60 28.94 -8.26
C LYS A 233 -9.12 27.75 -9.07
N GLY A 234 -9.62 26.70 -8.41
CA GLY A 234 -10.22 25.52 -9.04
C GLY A 234 -9.19 24.61 -9.72
N TRP A 235 -7.94 24.63 -9.26
CA TRP A 235 -6.92 23.68 -9.71
C TRP A 235 -7.09 22.34 -9.01
N GLN A 236 -6.63 21.27 -9.70
CA GLN A 236 -6.63 19.91 -9.18
C GLN A 236 -5.22 19.31 -9.22
N TYR A 237 -4.87 18.58 -8.19
CA TYR A 237 -3.65 17.76 -8.15
C TYR A 237 -4.03 16.32 -8.47
N MET A 238 -3.42 15.75 -9.51
CA MET A 238 -3.77 14.45 -10.06
C MET A 238 -2.57 13.51 -10.07
N ILE A 239 -2.80 12.27 -9.71
CA ILE A 239 -1.85 11.18 -9.93
C ILE A 239 -2.43 10.33 -11.06
N ASP A 240 -1.79 10.39 -12.25
CA ASP A 240 -2.30 9.80 -13.49
C ASP A 240 -1.14 9.45 -14.44
N CYS A 241 -0.68 8.20 -14.34
CA CYS A 241 0.43 7.71 -15.16
C CYS A 241 0.05 7.55 -16.63
N GLU A 242 -1.19 7.18 -16.92
CA GLU A 242 -1.67 6.99 -18.29
C GLU A 242 -1.71 8.31 -19.05
N TYR A 243 -2.20 9.37 -18.42
CA TYR A 243 -2.18 10.71 -19.00
C TYR A 243 -0.76 11.18 -19.32
N LEU A 244 0.19 11.00 -18.37
CA LEU A 244 1.58 11.39 -18.58
C LEU A 244 2.28 10.56 -19.66
N ALA A 245 1.98 9.27 -19.76
CA ALA A 245 2.49 8.42 -20.83
C ALA A 245 2.03 8.95 -22.19
N SER A 246 0.75 9.32 -22.34
CA SER A 246 0.23 9.90 -23.57
C SER A 246 0.91 11.20 -23.99
N ILE A 247 1.24 12.06 -23.01
CA ILE A 247 1.99 13.30 -23.26
C ILE A 247 3.46 13.02 -23.61
N SER A 248 4.07 12.07 -22.93
CA SER A 248 5.44 11.63 -23.17
C SER A 248 5.63 11.15 -24.61
N ASP A 249 4.69 10.32 -25.09
CA ASP A 249 4.68 9.81 -26.47
C ASP A 249 4.53 10.93 -27.49
N GLN A 250 3.60 11.86 -27.25
CA GLN A 250 3.36 13.00 -28.16
C GLN A 250 4.56 13.95 -28.25
N ARG A 251 5.29 14.13 -27.16
CA ARG A 251 6.44 15.07 -27.09
C ARG A 251 7.79 14.41 -27.29
N ASN A 252 7.83 13.09 -27.36
CA ASN A 252 9.05 12.27 -27.35
C ASN A 252 9.99 12.62 -26.17
N LEU A 253 9.39 12.82 -24.99
CA LEU A 253 10.05 13.17 -23.73
C LEU A 253 9.56 12.24 -22.62
N ASN A 254 10.40 11.95 -21.64
CA ASN A 254 9.98 11.22 -20.46
C ASN A 254 9.44 12.21 -19.41
N CYS A 255 8.12 12.40 -19.36
CA CYS A 255 7.46 13.30 -18.43
C CYS A 255 7.01 12.54 -17.17
N ILE A 256 7.46 12.96 -15.99
CA ILE A 256 7.01 12.46 -14.68
C ILE A 256 6.05 13.43 -14.00
N GLY A 257 5.86 14.61 -14.56
CA GLY A 257 4.92 15.63 -14.13
C GLY A 257 4.61 16.59 -15.27
N VAL A 258 3.48 17.27 -15.19
CA VAL A 258 3.07 18.35 -16.08
C VAL A 258 2.10 19.30 -15.38
N THR A 259 2.27 20.60 -15.60
CA THR A 259 1.31 21.61 -15.23
C THR A 259 0.47 21.96 -16.45
N ASP A 260 -0.79 21.50 -16.44
CA ASP A 260 -1.77 21.77 -17.48
C ASP A 260 -2.56 23.05 -17.17
N TYR A 261 -2.19 24.12 -17.81
CA TYR A 261 -2.77 25.45 -17.59
C TYR A 261 -4.21 25.59 -18.13
N GLU A 262 -4.56 24.83 -19.15
CA GLU A 262 -5.89 24.90 -19.79
C GLU A 262 -6.92 24.21 -18.91
N ASN A 263 -6.58 23.01 -18.43
CA ASN A 263 -7.46 22.21 -17.59
C ASN A 263 -7.30 22.53 -16.09
N ARG A 264 -6.35 23.41 -15.73
CA ARG A 264 -6.01 23.76 -14.34
C ARG A 264 -5.67 22.52 -13.51
N GLN A 265 -4.71 21.75 -14.00
CA GLN A 265 -4.28 20.53 -13.34
C GLN A 265 -2.76 20.50 -13.19
N ILE A 266 -2.30 19.99 -12.05
CA ILE A 266 -0.96 19.45 -11.90
C ILE A 266 -1.11 17.94 -11.94
N VAL A 267 -0.48 17.29 -12.91
CA VAL A 267 -0.53 15.84 -13.09
C VAL A 267 0.86 15.27 -12.86
N VAL A 268 0.97 14.25 -12.02
CA VAL A 268 2.25 13.62 -11.69
C VAL A 268 2.13 12.09 -11.72
N SER A 269 3.23 11.41 -12.07
CA SER A 269 3.40 9.96 -11.91
C SER A 269 4.40 9.63 -10.79
N SER A 270 5.19 10.62 -10.35
CA SER A 270 6.13 10.50 -9.24
C SER A 270 5.95 11.67 -8.27
N ALA A 271 6.07 11.38 -6.98
CA ALA A 271 6.00 12.40 -5.92
C ALA A 271 7.06 13.48 -6.09
N GLU A 272 8.23 13.13 -6.62
CA GLU A 272 9.37 14.04 -6.82
C GLU A 272 9.05 15.21 -7.77
N ALA A 273 8.11 15.02 -8.71
CA ALA A 273 7.68 16.09 -9.61
C ALA A 273 6.84 17.18 -8.93
N THR A 274 6.26 16.90 -7.77
CA THR A 274 5.24 17.75 -7.11
C THR A 274 5.71 19.19 -6.93
N VAL A 275 6.87 19.40 -6.29
CA VAL A 275 7.37 20.75 -5.98
C VAL A 275 7.71 21.49 -7.28
N HIS A 276 8.26 20.80 -8.26
CA HIS A 276 8.58 21.37 -9.58
C HIS A 276 7.31 21.88 -10.30
N GLU A 277 6.28 21.08 -10.35
CA GLU A 277 5.02 21.45 -11.02
C GLU A 277 4.29 22.58 -10.28
N PHE A 278 4.37 22.63 -8.95
CA PHE A 278 3.88 23.79 -8.19
C PHE A 278 4.69 25.05 -8.47
N GLY A 279 5.97 24.93 -8.81
CA GLY A 279 6.79 26.05 -9.30
C GLY A 279 6.20 26.65 -10.58
N HIS A 280 5.77 25.85 -11.53
CA HIS A 280 5.09 26.31 -12.75
C HIS A 280 3.70 26.96 -12.44
N PHE A 281 2.97 26.43 -11.47
CA PHE A 281 1.74 27.04 -11.01
C PHE A 281 1.98 28.45 -10.42
N LEU A 282 3.02 28.60 -9.61
CA LEU A 282 3.44 29.89 -9.03
C LEU A 282 3.89 30.89 -10.10
N ASP A 283 4.68 30.43 -11.07
CA ASP A 283 5.12 31.25 -12.19
C ASP A 283 3.92 31.84 -12.95
N LYS A 284 2.89 31.01 -13.22
CA LYS A 284 1.64 31.48 -13.80
C LYS A 284 0.92 32.53 -12.93
N LEU A 285 0.87 32.31 -11.63
CA LEU A 285 0.22 33.25 -10.71
C LEU A 285 0.87 34.62 -10.74
N MET A 286 2.18 34.68 -10.93
CA MET A 286 2.98 35.90 -11.01
C MET A 286 3.05 36.50 -12.41
N GLY A 287 2.35 35.92 -13.41
CA GLY A 287 2.33 36.43 -14.78
C GLY A 287 3.53 36.00 -15.62
N PHE A 288 4.08 34.81 -15.33
CA PHE A 288 5.21 34.19 -16.04
C PHE A 288 6.54 34.97 -15.98
N PRO A 289 7.01 35.39 -14.79
CA PRO A 289 8.28 36.09 -14.67
C PRO A 289 9.46 35.26 -15.21
N SER A 290 9.41 33.92 -15.16
CA SER A 290 10.42 33.04 -15.73
C SER A 290 10.64 33.23 -17.23
N GLN A 291 9.65 33.76 -17.94
CA GLN A 291 9.71 34.08 -19.37
C GLN A 291 10.24 35.49 -19.64
N THR A 292 10.48 36.27 -18.62
CA THR A 292 11.02 37.62 -18.74
C THR A 292 12.53 37.55 -19.06
N GLU A 293 13.00 38.32 -20.03
CA GLU A 293 14.39 38.39 -20.38
C GLU A 293 15.20 38.84 -19.14
N GLY A 294 16.25 38.11 -18.80
CA GLY A 294 17.10 38.38 -17.63
C GLY A 294 16.69 37.70 -16.33
N PHE A 295 15.50 37.08 -16.22
CA PHE A 295 15.04 36.43 -15.00
C PHE A 295 16.08 35.46 -14.38
N TYR A 296 16.74 34.67 -15.22
CA TYR A 296 17.77 33.73 -14.75
C TYR A 296 19.15 34.38 -14.56
N GLN A 297 19.37 35.60 -15.06
CA GLN A 297 20.65 36.32 -14.93
C GLN A 297 20.76 37.12 -13.64
N GLU A 298 19.64 37.64 -13.14
CA GLU A 298 19.58 38.36 -11.87
C GLU A 298 19.58 37.43 -10.65
N GLU A 299 19.60 36.13 -10.83
CA GLU A 299 18.96 35.28 -9.89
C GLU A 299 19.69 34.03 -9.45
N SER A 300 20.94 34.13 -9.21
CA SER A 300 21.57 33.19 -8.27
C SER A 300 21.03 33.31 -6.81
N GLY A 301 20.20 34.31 -6.55
CA GLY A 301 19.70 34.62 -5.20
C GLY A 301 18.19 34.42 -4.95
N THR A 302 17.31 34.72 -5.91
CA THR A 302 15.87 34.85 -5.60
C THR A 302 15.03 33.64 -5.99
N ALA A 303 15.40 32.86 -7.03
CA ALA A 303 14.71 31.60 -7.33
C ALA A 303 14.90 30.56 -6.22
N ALA A 304 16.06 30.58 -5.56
CA ALA A 304 16.33 29.74 -4.40
C ALA A 304 15.51 30.15 -3.13
N ALA A 305 14.95 31.36 -3.13
CA ALA A 305 14.13 31.85 -2.01
C ALA A 305 12.64 31.58 -2.20
N LEU A 306 12.21 31.14 -3.39
CA LEU A 306 10.81 30.81 -3.72
C LEU A 306 10.56 29.29 -3.76
N LEU A 307 11.61 28.46 -3.75
CA LEU A 307 11.58 27.01 -3.60
C LEU A 307 12.02 26.62 -2.19
#